data_2af1fa97da3fd42775ab91d79665062e
#
_entry.id   2af1fa97da3fd42775ab91d79665062e
#
_cell.length_a   1.000
_cell.length_b   1.000
_cell.length_c   1.000
_cell.angle_alpha   90.00
_cell.angle_beta   90.00
_cell.angle_gamma   90.00
#
_symmetry.space_group_name_H-M   'P 1'
#
loop_
_entity.id
_entity.type
_entity.pdbx_description
1 polymer ?
#
loop_
_entity_poly.entity_id
_entity_poly.type
_entity_poly.pdbx_seq_one_letter_code
_entity_poly.pdbx_strand_id
1 'polypeptide(L)'
;MKYPHFLTFTFSFLLFPAFARPTVTLFTQDPDSLQVTVEYTLDAPAIVTADFQKKVDGSFESIGEKRFANLSGDVNRFIETTGAHRFFWTPDDADRSGETISAANFQVVLSAWAKDDPPDYMAVNLSVSNSVFYYVSSNAVPGGVTDKLYKTEFLLMRRIPAKGVTWKMGSPESDALRNANRETRHEVSLTADYWMGVYEFTQMQYGHLYAGSGNALTHFEESSVLPVCGTPYYSIRGDLGQANWPSQLHKVGGYLAKLRKRTGVEFDLPTEAQWEYACRAGTGTQWNIPSLSSADKNDANNKLAKHAIMSSNNKPCSKEETSCGPVGLYAPNAFGLYDMHGNVQEWCLDYFQEDLGAEPAEDPKGPTSAEGSARVARGGAYTSGAADCRSASRIGSTELSGANAYFGFRVMAPISLKW
;
A
#
# COMPACT_ATOMS: atom_id res chain seq x y z
N MET A 1 47.31 -28.38 44.56
CA MET A 1 45.95 -28.00 44.85
C MET A 1 45.42 -27.27 43.62
N LYS A 2 44.55 -27.93 42.85
CA LYS A 2 43.90 -27.33 41.64
C LYS A 2 42.50 -26.90 42.04
N TYR A 3 42.17 -25.62 41.87
CA TYR A 3 40.82 -25.10 42.07
C TYR A 3 40.01 -25.34 40.78
N PRO A 4 38.76 -25.82 40.84
CA PRO A 4 37.90 -25.92 39.70
C PRO A 4 37.25 -24.55 39.39
N HIS A 5 37.38 -24.11 38.13
CA HIS A 5 36.65 -22.97 37.60
C HIS A 5 35.18 -23.36 37.43
N PHE A 6 34.30 -22.74 38.21
CA PHE A 6 32.86 -22.77 37.97
C PHE A 6 32.54 -21.84 36.80
N LEU A 7 32.12 -22.40 35.66
CA LEU A 7 31.49 -21.66 34.56
C LEU A 7 30.04 -21.38 34.97
N THR A 8 29.75 -20.13 35.29
CA THR A 8 28.38 -19.66 35.49
C THR A 8 27.74 -19.42 34.13
N PHE A 9 26.86 -20.31 33.67
CA PHE A 9 26.00 -20.06 32.52
C PHE A 9 24.89 -19.12 32.96
N THR A 10 24.97 -17.85 32.56
CA THR A 10 23.85 -16.92 32.59
C THR A 10 22.94 -17.24 31.43
N PHE A 11 21.82 -17.93 31.68
CA PHE A 11 20.71 -18.01 30.73
C PHE A 11 20.04 -16.65 30.66
N SER A 12 20.36 -15.88 29.62
CA SER A 12 19.51 -14.75 29.21
C SER A 12 18.22 -15.33 28.67
N PHE A 13 17.17 -15.31 29.45
CA PHE A 13 15.82 -15.48 28.96
C PHE A 13 15.54 -14.27 28.04
N LEU A 14 15.60 -14.48 26.73
CA LEU A 14 14.93 -13.59 25.78
C LEU A 14 13.43 -13.68 26.11
N LEU A 15 12.94 -12.67 26.81
CA LEU A 15 11.50 -12.41 26.95
C LEU A 15 11.00 -12.07 25.54
N PHE A 16 10.51 -13.09 24.82
CA PHE A 16 9.65 -12.82 23.68
C PHE A 16 8.45 -12.03 24.22
N PRO A 17 8.06 -10.91 23.59
CA PRO A 17 6.85 -10.22 23.97
C PRO A 17 5.71 -11.24 23.92
N ALA A 18 4.93 -11.32 24.99
CA ALA A 18 3.77 -12.18 25.04
C ALA A 18 2.84 -11.76 23.88
N PHE A 19 2.61 -12.66 22.93
CA PHE A 19 1.64 -12.40 21.86
C PHE A 19 0.28 -12.18 22.51
N ALA A 20 -0.39 -11.09 22.16
CA ALA A 20 -1.75 -10.82 22.59
C ALA A 20 -2.64 -12.01 22.20
N ARG A 21 -3.51 -12.45 23.14
CA ARG A 21 -4.40 -13.57 22.93
C ARG A 21 -5.84 -13.13 23.17
N PRO A 22 -6.61 -12.89 22.08
CA PRO A 22 -8.03 -12.62 22.24
C PRO A 22 -8.75 -13.91 22.65
N THR A 23 -9.54 -13.83 23.73
CA THR A 23 -10.36 -14.94 24.21
C THR A 23 -11.83 -14.56 24.15
N VAL A 24 -12.60 -15.25 23.30
CA VAL A 24 -14.05 -15.02 23.17
C VAL A 24 -14.76 -15.42 24.46
N THR A 25 -15.55 -14.51 25.02
CA THR A 25 -16.33 -14.71 26.26
C THR A 25 -17.82 -14.77 26.02
N LEU A 26 -18.30 -14.17 24.91
CA LEU A 26 -19.70 -14.23 24.50
C LEU A 26 -19.80 -14.29 22.97
N PHE A 27 -20.69 -15.15 22.47
CA PHE A 27 -21.09 -15.21 21.07
C PHE A 27 -22.59 -15.50 21.03
N THR A 28 -23.40 -14.49 20.68
CA THR A 28 -24.85 -14.59 20.69
C THR A 28 -25.48 -13.78 19.57
N GLN A 29 -26.61 -14.24 19.04
CA GLN A 29 -27.41 -13.49 18.07
C GLN A 29 -28.68 -12.96 18.76
N ASP A 30 -28.98 -11.69 18.54
CA ASP A 30 -30.25 -11.09 18.88
C ASP A 30 -31.35 -11.60 17.92
N PRO A 31 -32.47 -12.15 18.41
CA PRO A 31 -33.48 -12.76 17.53
C PRO A 31 -34.27 -11.75 16.69
N ASP A 32 -34.37 -10.49 17.13
CA ASP A 32 -35.17 -9.48 16.45
C ASP A 32 -34.33 -8.70 15.43
N SER A 33 -33.16 -8.21 15.82
CA SER A 33 -32.26 -7.47 14.94
C SER A 33 -31.35 -8.37 14.09
N LEU A 34 -31.26 -9.67 14.43
CA LEU A 34 -30.35 -10.65 13.82
C LEU A 34 -28.86 -10.31 13.98
N GLN A 35 -28.54 -9.28 14.73
CA GLN A 35 -27.16 -8.88 14.99
C GLN A 35 -26.48 -9.88 15.93
N VAL A 36 -25.27 -10.28 15.55
CA VAL A 36 -24.39 -11.10 16.39
C VAL A 36 -23.53 -10.20 17.24
N THR A 37 -23.55 -10.42 18.54
CA THR A 37 -22.65 -9.78 19.51
C THR A 37 -21.53 -10.73 19.85
N VAL A 38 -20.28 -10.25 19.74
CA VAL A 38 -19.08 -10.97 20.17
C VAL A 38 -18.41 -10.13 21.26
N GLU A 39 -18.26 -10.73 22.45
CA GLU A 39 -17.42 -10.18 23.51
C GLU A 39 -16.15 -11.03 23.64
N TYR A 40 -15.03 -10.37 23.91
CA TYR A 40 -13.75 -11.02 24.09
C TYR A 40 -12.89 -10.26 25.09
N THR A 41 -11.88 -10.92 25.64
CA THR A 41 -10.85 -10.26 26.45
C THR A 41 -9.54 -10.24 25.68
N LEU A 42 -8.77 -9.18 25.88
CA LEU A 42 -7.44 -8.98 25.30
C LEU A 42 -6.43 -8.75 26.44
N ASP A 43 -5.32 -9.47 26.43
CA ASP A 43 -4.28 -9.42 27.48
C ASP A 43 -3.16 -8.42 27.17
N ALA A 44 -2.99 -8.01 25.91
CA ALA A 44 -2.06 -6.97 25.48
C ALA A 44 -2.60 -6.20 24.27
N PRO A 45 -2.20 -4.93 24.04
CA PRO A 45 -2.59 -4.17 22.85
C PRO A 45 -2.22 -4.90 21.55
N ALA A 46 -3.16 -4.98 20.61
CA ALA A 46 -2.97 -5.67 19.33
C ALA A 46 -3.92 -5.18 18.22
N ILE A 47 -3.60 -5.49 16.98
CA ILE A 47 -4.58 -5.49 15.90
C ILE A 47 -5.39 -6.79 16.05
N VAL A 48 -6.71 -6.68 16.18
CA VAL A 48 -7.59 -7.84 16.30
C VAL A 48 -8.39 -8.01 15.03
N THR A 49 -8.32 -9.22 14.43
CA THR A 49 -9.12 -9.60 13.25
C THR A 49 -10.02 -10.78 13.59
N ALA A 50 -11.14 -10.93 12.88
CA ALA A 50 -12.12 -12.00 13.10
C ALA A 50 -12.32 -12.83 11.83
N ASP A 51 -12.44 -14.14 12.00
CA ASP A 51 -12.93 -15.12 11.02
C ASP A 51 -14.18 -15.77 11.56
N PHE A 52 -15.31 -15.62 10.86
CA PHE A 52 -16.54 -16.34 11.19
C PHE A 52 -16.58 -17.65 10.44
N GLN A 53 -16.96 -18.72 11.15
CA GLN A 53 -16.97 -20.06 10.62
C GLN A 53 -18.34 -20.71 10.84
N LYS A 54 -18.82 -21.38 9.80
CA LYS A 54 -20.05 -22.18 9.84
C LYS A 54 -19.71 -23.67 9.91
N LYS A 55 -20.49 -24.44 10.64
CA LYS A 55 -20.34 -25.89 10.71
C LYS A 55 -20.88 -26.54 9.44
N VAL A 56 -20.00 -27.23 8.70
CA VAL A 56 -20.31 -27.99 7.49
C VAL A 56 -19.81 -29.42 7.69
N ASP A 57 -20.66 -30.38 7.52
CA ASP A 57 -20.34 -31.83 7.67
C ASP A 57 -19.56 -32.18 8.95
N GLY A 58 -19.89 -31.47 10.06
CA GLY A 58 -19.29 -31.70 11.37
C GLY A 58 -18.03 -30.89 11.67
N SER A 59 -17.44 -30.21 10.69
CA SER A 59 -16.27 -29.33 10.82
C SER A 59 -16.66 -27.87 10.68
N PHE A 60 -15.90 -26.95 11.33
CA PHE A 60 -16.07 -25.52 11.13
C PHE A 60 -15.22 -25.04 9.95
N GLU A 61 -15.86 -24.35 9.01
CA GLU A 61 -15.24 -23.77 7.82
C GLU A 61 -15.52 -22.27 7.75
N SER A 62 -14.53 -21.47 7.34
CA SER A 62 -14.72 -20.05 7.16
C SER A 62 -15.84 -19.76 6.16
N ILE A 63 -16.77 -18.88 6.51
CA ILE A 63 -17.84 -18.44 5.60
C ILE A 63 -17.32 -17.54 4.47
N GLY A 64 -16.01 -17.23 4.50
CA GLY A 64 -15.33 -16.42 3.52
C GLY A 64 -15.31 -14.95 3.92
N GLU A 65 -14.14 -14.39 3.77
CA GLU A 65 -13.76 -13.07 4.29
C GLU A 65 -14.52 -11.92 3.63
N LYS A 66 -15.02 -12.07 2.39
CA LYS A 66 -15.77 -11.04 1.65
C LYS A 66 -17.10 -10.62 2.29
N ARG A 67 -17.60 -11.42 3.23
CA ARG A 67 -18.90 -11.23 3.87
C ARG A 67 -18.86 -10.37 5.13
N PHE A 68 -17.69 -9.86 5.53
CA PHE A 68 -17.50 -9.08 6.76
C PHE A 68 -17.74 -7.57 6.59
N ALA A 69 -18.52 -7.16 5.60
CA ALA A 69 -18.80 -5.74 5.35
C ALA A 69 -19.56 -5.05 6.49
N ASN A 70 -20.28 -5.84 7.33
CA ASN A 70 -21.17 -5.32 8.37
C ASN A 70 -20.61 -5.54 9.78
N LEU A 71 -19.30 -5.35 9.97
CA LEU A 71 -18.64 -5.36 11.26
C LEU A 71 -18.56 -3.95 11.86
N SER A 72 -18.79 -3.82 13.16
CA SER A 72 -18.60 -2.58 13.90
C SER A 72 -18.10 -2.85 15.32
N GLY A 73 -17.41 -1.88 15.92
CA GLY A 73 -16.81 -2.03 17.25
C GLY A 73 -15.32 -2.39 17.19
N ASP A 74 -14.86 -3.14 18.18
CA ASP A 74 -13.44 -3.41 18.42
C ASP A 74 -12.94 -4.63 17.63
N VAL A 75 -12.92 -4.52 16.32
CA VAL A 75 -12.46 -5.55 15.38
C VAL A 75 -11.89 -4.92 14.11
N ASN A 76 -11.00 -5.63 13.44
CA ASN A 76 -10.26 -5.20 12.25
C ASN A 76 -9.53 -3.86 12.44
N ARG A 77 -9.08 -3.59 13.67
CA ARG A 77 -8.37 -2.36 14.05
C ARG A 77 -7.36 -2.63 15.15
N PHE A 78 -6.51 -1.66 15.39
CA PHE A 78 -5.63 -1.68 16.56
C PHE A 78 -6.43 -1.35 17.82
N ILE A 79 -6.34 -2.22 18.82
CA ILE A 79 -6.96 -2.09 20.13
C ILE A 79 -5.85 -1.75 21.13
N GLU A 80 -5.92 -0.55 21.70
CA GLU A 80 -4.89 -0.01 22.58
C GLU A 80 -4.97 -0.52 24.02
N THR A 81 -6.17 -0.91 24.46
CA THR A 81 -6.45 -1.27 25.84
C THR A 81 -6.55 -2.77 26.03
N THR A 82 -6.17 -3.24 27.21
CA THR A 82 -6.41 -4.62 27.67
C THR A 82 -7.79 -4.72 28.34
N GLY A 83 -8.28 -5.95 28.52
CA GLY A 83 -9.55 -6.22 29.19
C GLY A 83 -10.67 -6.59 28.25
N ALA A 84 -11.90 -6.22 28.60
CA ALA A 84 -13.10 -6.62 27.87
C ALA A 84 -13.37 -5.69 26.67
N HIS A 85 -13.63 -6.30 25.53
CA HIS A 85 -13.94 -5.66 24.26
C HIS A 85 -15.17 -6.26 23.64
N ARG A 86 -15.78 -5.52 22.70
CA ARG A 86 -17.00 -5.96 22.02
C ARG A 86 -17.01 -5.50 20.59
N PHE A 87 -17.53 -6.36 19.72
CA PHE A 87 -17.89 -5.98 18.36
C PHE A 87 -19.20 -6.65 17.92
N PHE A 88 -19.73 -6.16 16.80
CA PHE A 88 -21.00 -6.58 16.26
C PHE A 88 -20.84 -7.00 14.80
N TRP A 89 -21.57 -8.02 14.41
CA TRP A 89 -21.71 -8.47 13.04
C TRP A 89 -23.19 -8.61 12.67
N THR A 90 -23.60 -8.01 11.56
CA THR A 90 -24.95 -8.19 11.03
C THR A 90 -24.86 -9.04 9.77
N PRO A 91 -25.07 -10.35 9.86
CA PRO A 91 -24.99 -11.27 8.72
C PRO A 91 -26.13 -11.02 7.73
N ASP A 92 -25.86 -11.19 6.44
CA ASP A 92 -26.90 -11.21 5.41
C ASP A 92 -27.62 -12.57 5.35
N ASP A 93 -28.66 -12.67 4.52
CA ASP A 93 -29.44 -13.91 4.38
C ASP A 93 -28.62 -15.05 3.75
N ALA A 94 -27.66 -14.72 2.88
CA ALA A 94 -26.78 -15.72 2.28
C ALA A 94 -25.82 -16.33 3.30
N ASP A 95 -25.35 -15.56 4.28
CA ASP A 95 -24.48 -16.05 5.35
C ASP A 95 -25.20 -17.02 6.25
N ARG A 96 -26.45 -16.73 6.59
CA ARG A 96 -27.27 -17.54 7.50
C ARG A 96 -27.84 -18.79 6.85
N SER A 97 -28.04 -18.79 5.54
CA SER A 97 -28.79 -19.85 4.83
C SER A 97 -30.15 -20.14 5.47
N GLY A 98 -30.81 -19.10 6.03
CA GLY A 98 -32.07 -19.23 6.75
C GLY A 98 -31.96 -19.77 8.19
N GLU A 99 -30.78 -20.04 8.69
CA GLU A 99 -30.54 -20.57 10.04
C GLU A 99 -30.30 -19.45 11.06
N THR A 100 -30.69 -19.72 12.32
CA THR A 100 -30.27 -18.88 13.45
C THR A 100 -28.82 -19.18 13.80
N ILE A 101 -28.04 -18.13 13.97
CA ILE A 101 -26.63 -18.24 14.37
C ILE A 101 -26.55 -18.58 15.85
N SER A 102 -25.88 -19.67 16.18
CA SER A 102 -25.64 -20.11 17.54
C SER A 102 -24.28 -20.80 17.65
N ALA A 103 -23.77 -20.97 18.85
CA ALA A 103 -22.50 -21.67 19.08
C ALA A 103 -22.52 -23.17 18.65
N ALA A 104 -23.70 -23.73 18.33
CA ALA A 104 -23.82 -25.08 17.82
C ALA A 104 -23.47 -25.19 16.33
N ASN A 105 -23.72 -24.15 15.56
CA ASN A 105 -23.57 -24.10 14.09
C ASN A 105 -22.61 -23.02 13.57
N PHE A 106 -22.23 -22.06 14.41
CA PHE A 106 -21.25 -21.02 14.06
C PHE A 106 -20.24 -20.84 15.19
N GLN A 107 -19.06 -20.38 14.82
CA GLN A 107 -18.06 -19.87 15.76
C GLN A 107 -17.33 -18.66 15.17
N VAL A 108 -16.68 -17.89 16.02
CA VAL A 108 -15.76 -16.82 15.62
C VAL A 108 -14.35 -17.17 16.11
N VAL A 109 -13.40 -17.07 15.22
CA VAL A 109 -11.96 -17.20 15.52
C VAL A 109 -11.34 -15.82 15.47
N LEU A 110 -10.75 -15.37 16.57
CA LEU A 110 -10.05 -14.12 16.67
C LEU A 110 -8.55 -14.31 16.54
N SER A 111 -7.90 -13.46 15.75
CA SER A 111 -6.44 -13.41 15.65
C SER A 111 -5.95 -12.05 16.12
N ALA A 112 -4.82 -12.06 16.85
CA ALA A 112 -4.12 -10.85 17.26
C ALA A 112 -2.80 -10.72 16.52
N TRP A 113 -2.50 -9.49 16.10
CA TRP A 113 -1.32 -9.14 15.32
C TRP A 113 -0.56 -8.03 16.03
N ALA A 114 0.77 -8.11 16.02
CA ALA A 114 1.59 -7.03 16.53
C ALA A 114 1.56 -5.81 15.57
N LYS A 115 1.79 -4.61 16.10
CA LYS A 115 1.86 -3.39 15.28
C LYS A 115 2.98 -3.43 14.23
N ASP A 116 4.09 -4.05 14.57
CA ASP A 116 5.27 -4.21 13.71
C ASP A 116 5.23 -5.47 12.84
N ASP A 117 4.20 -6.29 13.00
CA ASP A 117 3.88 -7.44 12.15
C ASP A 117 2.36 -7.51 11.87
N PRO A 118 1.79 -6.50 11.18
CA PRO A 118 0.36 -6.38 10.94
C PRO A 118 -0.12 -7.34 9.84
N PRO A 119 -1.44 -7.51 9.67
CA PRO A 119 -2.04 -8.19 8.53
C PRO A 119 -1.61 -7.61 7.18
N ASP A 120 -2.01 -8.26 6.09
CA ASP A 120 -1.57 -7.98 4.73
C ASP A 120 -2.14 -6.69 4.11
N TYR A 121 -3.31 -6.24 4.57
CA TYR A 121 -3.99 -5.05 4.04
C TYR A 121 -4.36 -4.08 5.16
N MET A 122 -4.26 -2.78 4.85
CA MET A 122 -4.73 -1.69 5.68
C MET A 122 -5.65 -0.80 4.82
N ALA A 123 -6.84 -0.49 5.31
CA ALA A 123 -7.75 0.46 4.69
C ALA A 123 -7.94 1.68 5.61
N VAL A 124 -7.75 2.86 5.06
CA VAL A 124 -7.83 4.12 5.80
C VAL A 124 -8.99 4.94 5.26
N ASN A 125 -9.97 5.22 6.12
CA ASN A 125 -11.11 6.06 5.77
C ASN A 125 -10.67 7.53 5.72
N LEU A 126 -10.82 8.17 4.57
CA LEU A 126 -10.42 9.56 4.36
C LEU A 126 -11.47 10.58 4.81
N SER A 127 -12.71 10.14 4.98
CA SER A 127 -13.82 10.97 5.45
C SER A 127 -13.92 11.04 6.98
N VAL A 128 -13.39 10.02 7.69
CA VAL A 128 -13.45 9.90 9.15
C VAL A 128 -12.03 9.90 9.73
N SER A 129 -11.77 10.81 10.68
CA SER A 129 -10.44 10.91 11.29
C SER A 129 -10.08 9.66 12.10
N ASN A 130 -8.81 9.26 12.05
CA ASN A 130 -8.25 8.13 12.79
C ASN A 130 -9.01 6.80 12.58
N SER A 131 -9.56 6.61 11.39
CA SER A 131 -10.34 5.43 11.04
C SER A 131 -9.51 4.51 10.14
N VAL A 132 -8.84 3.54 10.76
CA VAL A 132 -7.92 2.59 10.11
C VAL A 132 -8.38 1.18 10.40
N PHE A 133 -8.46 0.36 9.36
CA PHE A 133 -8.88 -1.04 9.40
C PHE A 133 -7.80 -1.94 8.83
N TYR A 134 -7.71 -3.18 9.33
CA TYR A 134 -6.73 -4.16 8.90
C TYR A 134 -7.42 -5.46 8.46
N TYR A 135 -6.90 -6.08 7.40
CA TYR A 135 -7.45 -7.30 6.82
C TYR A 135 -6.36 -8.31 6.51
N VAL A 136 -6.60 -9.57 6.82
CA VAL A 136 -5.61 -10.65 6.72
C VAL A 136 -5.20 -10.98 5.28
N SER A 137 -6.11 -10.75 4.32
CA SER A 137 -5.86 -11.05 2.91
C SER A 137 -6.70 -10.16 1.98
N SER A 138 -6.49 -10.25 0.68
CA SER A 138 -7.32 -9.57 -0.33
C SER A 138 -8.78 -10.04 -0.29
N ASN A 139 -9.03 -11.26 0.16
CA ASN A 139 -10.37 -11.81 0.27
C ASN A 139 -11.12 -11.27 1.51
N ALA A 140 -10.39 -10.89 2.57
CA ALA A 140 -10.91 -10.27 3.77
C ALA A 140 -11.34 -8.80 3.58
N VAL A 141 -10.88 -8.16 2.51
CA VAL A 141 -11.20 -6.76 2.21
C VAL A 141 -12.67 -6.67 1.79
N PRO A 142 -13.54 -5.95 2.53
CA PRO A 142 -14.96 -5.85 2.23
C PRO A 142 -15.24 -5.37 0.80
N GLY A 143 -16.11 -6.06 0.07
CA GLY A 143 -16.35 -5.79 -1.35
C GLY A 143 -15.23 -6.24 -2.30
N GLY A 144 -14.10 -6.69 -1.75
CA GLY A 144 -12.87 -7.04 -2.48
C GLY A 144 -12.02 -5.82 -2.81
N VAL A 145 -10.74 -6.06 -3.10
CA VAL A 145 -9.76 -5.00 -3.37
C VAL A 145 -10.12 -4.10 -4.55
N THR A 146 -10.96 -4.58 -5.49
CA THR A 146 -11.37 -3.84 -6.69
C THR A 146 -12.60 -2.94 -6.48
N ASP A 147 -13.23 -3.00 -5.30
CA ASP A 147 -14.38 -2.16 -5.01
C ASP A 147 -14.04 -0.67 -5.20
N LYS A 148 -14.99 0.07 -5.77
CA LYS A 148 -14.87 1.51 -6.02
C LYS A 148 -14.58 2.30 -4.73
N LEU A 149 -15.05 1.81 -3.60
CA LEU A 149 -14.84 2.42 -2.28
C LEU A 149 -13.35 2.67 -1.99
N TYR A 150 -12.47 1.73 -2.39
CA TYR A 150 -11.01 1.83 -2.20
C TYR A 150 -10.29 2.73 -3.22
N LYS A 151 -11.04 3.28 -4.14
CA LYS A 151 -10.59 4.27 -5.14
C LYS A 151 -11.21 5.65 -4.90
N THR A 152 -12.07 5.78 -3.89
CA THR A 152 -12.82 7.01 -3.59
C THR A 152 -12.69 7.43 -2.14
N GLU A 153 -13.36 6.76 -1.21
CA GLU A 153 -13.47 7.17 0.20
C GLU A 153 -12.38 6.59 1.08
N PHE A 154 -11.86 5.43 0.71
CA PHE A 154 -10.79 4.73 1.43
C PHE A 154 -9.50 4.72 0.63
N LEU A 155 -8.39 4.80 1.34
CA LEU A 155 -7.07 4.48 0.82
C LEU A 155 -6.74 3.04 1.21
N LEU A 156 -6.63 2.15 0.22
CA LEU A 156 -6.23 0.76 0.44
C LEU A 156 -4.73 0.60 0.28
N MET A 157 -4.11 0.04 1.29
CA MET A 157 -2.68 -0.20 1.36
C MET A 157 -2.38 -1.70 1.40
N ARG A 158 -1.35 -2.12 0.69
CA ARG A 158 -0.80 -3.48 0.73
C ARG A 158 0.50 -3.50 1.51
N ARG A 159 0.66 -4.43 2.44
CA ARG A 159 1.95 -4.71 3.08
C ARG A 159 2.90 -5.31 2.05
N ILE A 160 4.05 -4.71 1.86
CA ILE A 160 5.11 -5.19 0.98
C ILE A 160 6.13 -5.96 1.84
N PRO A 161 6.28 -7.28 1.62
CA PRO A 161 7.20 -8.10 2.39
C PRO A 161 8.65 -7.88 1.90
N ALA A 162 9.32 -6.93 2.52
CA ALA A 162 10.64 -6.48 2.12
C ALA A 162 11.72 -6.72 3.19
N LYS A 163 11.32 -6.97 4.43
CA LYS A 163 12.23 -7.12 5.57
C LYS A 163 13.24 -8.24 5.35
N GLY A 164 14.52 -7.86 5.30
CA GLY A 164 15.64 -8.79 5.13
C GLY A 164 15.78 -9.34 3.70
N VAL A 165 15.09 -8.76 2.72
CA VAL A 165 15.19 -9.17 1.32
C VAL A 165 16.32 -8.40 0.64
N THR A 166 17.22 -9.13 -0.01
CA THR A 166 18.23 -8.60 -0.95
C THR A 166 17.81 -8.90 -2.37
N TRP A 167 17.82 -7.90 -3.23
CA TRP A 167 17.35 -7.99 -4.61
C TRP A 167 18.20 -7.15 -5.56
N LYS A 168 18.00 -7.29 -6.87
CA LYS A 168 18.75 -6.52 -7.88
C LYS A 168 17.91 -5.37 -8.41
N MET A 169 18.29 -4.15 -8.08
CA MET A 169 17.76 -2.90 -8.65
C MET A 169 18.45 -2.61 -9.98
N GLY A 170 17.74 -1.97 -10.90
CA GLY A 170 18.27 -1.67 -12.25
C GLY A 170 18.02 -2.77 -13.27
N SER A 171 18.57 -2.61 -14.48
CA SER A 171 18.40 -3.53 -15.61
C SER A 171 19.66 -4.33 -15.89
N PRO A 172 19.54 -5.63 -16.29
CA PRO A 172 20.69 -6.39 -16.78
C PRO A 172 21.20 -5.80 -18.10
N GLU A 173 22.47 -5.99 -18.38
CA GLU A 173 23.09 -5.54 -19.64
C GLU A 173 22.43 -6.14 -20.89
N SER A 174 21.85 -7.31 -20.76
CA SER A 174 21.10 -8.00 -21.82
C SER A 174 19.74 -7.37 -22.13
N ASP A 175 19.24 -6.42 -21.32
CA ASP A 175 18.00 -5.71 -21.64
C ASP A 175 18.24 -4.68 -22.75
N ALA A 176 17.79 -5.00 -23.96
CA ALA A 176 17.98 -4.16 -25.14
C ALA A 176 17.26 -2.79 -25.07
N LEU A 177 16.31 -2.63 -24.16
CA LEU A 177 15.57 -1.38 -23.95
C LEU A 177 16.14 -0.51 -22.81
N ARG A 178 17.17 -1.00 -22.10
CA ARG A 178 17.74 -0.30 -20.94
C ARG A 178 18.35 1.05 -21.31
N ASN A 179 18.31 1.98 -20.37
CA ASN A 179 19.18 3.15 -20.39
C ASN A 179 20.46 2.83 -19.60
N ALA A 180 21.55 2.59 -20.33
CA ALA A 180 22.83 2.18 -19.73
C ALA A 180 23.40 3.18 -18.72
N ASN A 181 23.09 4.47 -18.86
CA ASN A 181 23.59 5.53 -17.99
C ASN A 181 22.78 5.69 -16.69
N ARG A 182 21.59 5.07 -16.60
CA ARG A 182 20.64 5.31 -15.49
C ARG A 182 20.24 4.06 -14.74
N GLU A 183 20.49 2.90 -15.31
CA GLU A 183 19.92 1.64 -14.82
C GLU A 183 21.02 0.65 -14.45
N THR A 184 22.15 1.13 -13.92
CA THR A 184 23.24 0.26 -13.46
C THR A 184 22.70 -0.71 -12.42
N ARG A 185 22.92 -2.01 -12.69
CA ARG A 185 22.37 -3.09 -11.86
C ARG A 185 23.22 -3.29 -10.62
N HIS A 186 22.61 -3.19 -9.45
CA HIS A 186 23.28 -3.36 -8.15
C HIS A 186 22.38 -4.08 -7.14
N GLU A 187 22.96 -4.52 -6.04
CA GLU A 187 22.22 -5.14 -4.94
C GLU A 187 21.60 -4.08 -4.05
N VAL A 188 20.34 -4.30 -3.65
CA VAL A 188 19.66 -3.50 -2.64
C VAL A 188 19.08 -4.41 -1.59
N SER A 189 19.29 -4.07 -0.31
CA SER A 189 18.65 -4.70 0.83
C SER A 189 17.65 -3.74 1.44
N LEU A 190 16.44 -4.23 1.77
CA LEU A 190 15.44 -3.50 2.52
C LEU A 190 15.30 -4.14 3.90
N THR A 191 15.41 -3.33 4.95
CA THR A 191 15.48 -3.82 6.33
C THR A 191 14.12 -3.95 7.01
N ALA A 192 13.08 -3.37 6.44
CA ALA A 192 11.72 -3.38 6.98
C ALA A 192 10.67 -3.58 5.89
N ASP A 193 9.56 -4.22 6.26
CA ASP A 193 8.34 -4.18 5.48
C ASP A 193 7.75 -2.77 5.51
N TYR A 194 6.92 -2.47 4.53
CA TYR A 194 6.24 -1.17 4.44
C TYR A 194 4.87 -1.32 3.77
N TRP A 195 4.01 -0.35 4.01
CA TRP A 195 2.75 -0.22 3.32
C TRP A 195 2.92 0.53 2.01
N MET A 196 2.26 0.08 0.96
CA MET A 196 2.18 0.80 -0.31
C MET A 196 0.73 0.85 -0.80
N GLY A 197 0.31 2.00 -1.32
CA GLY A 197 -1.01 2.17 -1.92
C GLY A 197 -1.25 1.13 -3.02
N VAL A 198 -2.37 0.42 -2.96
CA VAL A 198 -2.76 -0.57 -3.97
C VAL A 198 -2.91 0.09 -5.34
N TYR A 199 -3.38 1.33 -5.35
CA TYR A 199 -3.57 2.17 -6.53
C TYR A 199 -2.72 3.42 -6.46
N GLU A 200 -2.53 4.08 -7.60
CA GLU A 200 -2.17 5.49 -7.65
C GLU A 200 -3.19 6.30 -6.87
N PHE A 201 -2.77 7.39 -6.25
CA PHE A 201 -3.66 8.24 -5.46
C PHE A 201 -4.70 8.90 -6.38
N THR A 202 -5.99 8.76 -6.07
CA THR A 202 -7.05 9.22 -6.97
C THR A 202 -7.51 10.65 -6.68
N GLN A 203 -8.18 11.23 -7.66
CA GLN A 203 -8.75 12.59 -7.57
C GLN A 203 -9.78 12.69 -6.44
N MET A 204 -10.67 11.70 -6.28
CA MET A 204 -11.64 11.69 -5.19
C MET A 204 -10.97 11.62 -3.83
N GLN A 205 -9.98 10.74 -3.68
CA GLN A 205 -9.20 10.64 -2.43
C GLN A 205 -8.50 11.96 -2.10
N TYR A 206 -7.96 12.63 -3.11
CA TYR A 206 -7.34 13.95 -2.95
C TYR A 206 -8.34 15.02 -2.51
N GLY A 207 -9.55 15.00 -3.09
CA GLY A 207 -10.63 15.92 -2.78
C GLY A 207 -11.07 15.89 -1.31
N HIS A 208 -11.09 14.70 -0.67
CA HIS A 208 -11.47 14.56 0.75
C HIS A 208 -10.65 15.41 1.71
N LEU A 209 -9.40 15.71 1.39
CA LEU A 209 -8.53 16.53 2.25
C LEU A 209 -8.55 18.04 1.89
N TYR A 210 -9.14 18.39 0.76
CA TYR A 210 -9.28 19.77 0.30
C TYR A 210 -10.72 20.30 0.36
N ALA A 211 -11.68 19.49 0.76
CA ALA A 211 -13.07 19.91 0.94
C ALA A 211 -13.13 21.13 1.89
N GLY A 212 -13.59 22.27 1.38
CA GLY A 212 -13.69 23.53 2.11
C GLY A 212 -12.50 24.49 2.04
N SER A 213 -11.41 24.16 1.32
CA SER A 213 -10.22 25.04 1.21
C SER A 213 -10.25 26.01 0.02
N GLY A 214 -11.31 26.02 -0.79
CA GLY A 214 -11.40 26.86 -2.02
C GLY A 214 -10.45 26.45 -3.16
N ASN A 215 -9.55 25.54 -2.91
CA ASN A 215 -8.64 24.95 -3.90
C ASN A 215 -9.13 23.57 -4.36
N ALA A 216 -10.42 23.43 -4.60
CA ALA A 216 -10.91 22.29 -5.36
C ALA A 216 -10.18 22.32 -6.72
N LEU A 217 -9.50 21.23 -7.02
CA LEU A 217 -9.01 21.01 -8.38
C LEU A 217 -10.25 21.10 -9.28
N THR A 218 -10.36 22.17 -10.06
CA THR A 218 -11.60 22.60 -10.72
C THR A 218 -12.05 21.67 -11.86
N HIS A 219 -11.42 20.52 -12.00
CA HIS A 219 -11.61 19.57 -13.09
C HIS A 219 -12.07 18.16 -12.63
N PHE A 220 -12.44 17.99 -11.35
CA PHE A 220 -12.83 16.68 -10.86
C PHE A 220 -14.34 16.47 -10.94
N GLU A 221 -14.75 15.54 -11.75
CA GLU A 221 -16.07 14.94 -11.61
C GLU A 221 -16.12 14.19 -10.27
N GLU A 222 -17.17 14.41 -9.46
CA GLU A 222 -17.34 13.82 -8.11
C GLU A 222 -17.29 12.28 -8.07
N SER A 223 -17.24 11.63 -9.22
CA SER A 223 -17.17 10.17 -9.34
C SER A 223 -15.84 9.66 -9.87
N SER A 224 -14.82 10.52 -10.03
CA SER A 224 -13.60 10.15 -10.73
C SER A 224 -12.69 9.26 -9.92
N VAL A 225 -12.50 8.05 -10.42
CA VAL A 225 -11.45 7.11 -10.00
C VAL A 225 -10.18 7.26 -10.84
N LEU A 226 -10.03 8.41 -11.50
CA LEU A 226 -8.80 8.77 -12.21
C LEU A 226 -7.68 9.07 -11.19
N PRO A 227 -6.43 8.79 -11.51
CA PRO A 227 -5.33 9.21 -10.66
C PRO A 227 -5.25 10.72 -10.57
N VAL A 228 -4.74 11.23 -9.47
CA VAL A 228 -4.33 12.62 -9.40
C VAL A 228 -3.17 12.80 -10.37
N CYS A 229 -3.34 13.69 -11.33
CA CYS A 229 -2.32 14.05 -12.31
C CYS A 229 -2.08 15.56 -12.29
N GLY A 230 -0.94 16.00 -12.83
CA GLY A 230 -0.57 17.41 -12.77
C GLY A 230 -0.27 17.93 -11.36
N THR A 231 0.06 17.06 -10.41
CA THR A 231 0.33 17.47 -9.04
C THR A 231 1.83 17.69 -8.83
N PRO A 232 2.25 18.93 -8.54
CA PRO A 232 3.65 19.24 -8.28
C PRO A 232 4.16 18.51 -7.03
N TYR A 233 5.43 18.11 -7.03
CA TYR A 233 6.08 17.48 -5.88
C TYR A 233 5.88 18.27 -4.59
N TYR A 234 6.04 19.60 -4.66
CA TYR A 234 5.87 20.47 -3.50
C TYR A 234 4.45 20.55 -2.96
N SER A 235 3.45 20.36 -3.80
CA SER A 235 2.05 20.28 -3.33
C SER A 235 1.80 19.00 -2.54
N ILE A 236 2.50 17.92 -2.86
CA ILE A 236 2.38 16.63 -2.19
C ILE A 236 3.08 16.67 -0.83
N ARG A 237 4.39 16.98 -0.81
CA ARG A 237 5.21 16.93 0.41
C ARG A 237 5.24 18.24 1.20
N GLY A 238 4.72 19.33 0.64
CA GLY A 238 4.97 20.68 1.17
C GLY A 238 6.36 21.13 0.79
N ASP A 239 6.50 22.45 0.48
CA ASP A 239 7.75 22.99 0.12
C ASP A 239 8.34 23.74 1.13
N LEU A 240 9.22 24.38 1.02
CA LEU A 240 9.84 25.37 0.22
C LEU A 240 11.29 25.49 0.54
N GLY A 241 12.01 25.42 -0.41
CA GLY A 241 13.42 25.63 -0.31
C GLY A 241 14.09 24.43 0.35
N GLN A 242 14.27 23.41 -0.44
CA GLN A 242 15.15 22.30 -0.14
C GLN A 242 14.58 21.35 0.92
N ALA A 243 13.52 20.73 0.51
CA ALA A 243 12.94 19.62 1.25
C ALA A 243 14.03 18.63 1.63
N ASN A 244 14.33 18.61 2.88
CA ASN A 244 15.47 17.99 3.46
C ASN A 244 15.28 16.48 3.57
N TRP A 245 14.92 15.81 2.46
CA TRP A 245 15.09 14.40 2.37
C TRP A 245 16.60 14.09 2.28
N PRO A 246 17.15 13.16 3.06
CA PRO A 246 16.40 12.27 3.95
C PRO A 246 16.20 12.77 5.39
N SER A 247 16.56 13.99 5.73
CA SER A 247 16.71 14.46 7.11
C SER A 247 15.47 15.11 7.73
N GLN A 248 14.44 15.44 6.98
CA GLN A 248 13.27 16.11 7.54
C GLN A 248 11.92 15.52 7.13
N LEU A 249 11.11 15.40 8.15
CA LEU A 249 9.70 15.15 8.10
C LEU A 249 8.96 16.36 7.51
N HIS A 250 7.82 16.13 6.95
CA HIS A 250 6.96 16.99 6.15
C HIS A 250 6.72 18.38 6.72
N LYS A 251 6.64 19.36 5.83
CA LYS A 251 6.19 20.70 6.21
C LYS A 251 4.67 20.76 6.40
N VAL A 252 4.27 21.66 7.29
CA VAL A 252 2.87 22.02 7.48
C VAL A 252 2.35 22.64 6.18
N GLY A 253 1.35 22.02 5.55
CA GLY A 253 0.70 22.55 4.35
C GLY A 253 0.67 21.66 3.12
N GLY A 254 1.59 20.70 2.98
CA GLY A 254 1.55 19.72 1.90
C GLY A 254 0.40 18.71 2.07
N TYR A 255 0.07 18.03 0.99
CA TYR A 255 -1.00 17.03 1.00
C TYR A 255 -0.75 15.93 2.04
N LEU A 256 0.47 15.39 2.10
CA LEU A 256 0.83 14.33 3.03
C LEU A 256 0.74 14.78 4.51
N ALA A 257 1.03 16.03 4.82
CA ALA A 257 0.84 16.55 6.17
C ALA A 257 -0.64 16.55 6.59
N LYS A 258 -1.54 16.91 5.66
CA LYS A 258 -3.00 16.85 5.91
C LYS A 258 -3.47 15.40 6.05
N LEU A 259 -2.96 14.49 5.21
CA LEU A 259 -3.28 13.07 5.26
C LEU A 259 -2.87 12.46 6.61
N ARG A 260 -1.64 12.73 7.08
CA ARG A 260 -1.17 12.30 8.40
C ARG A 260 -2.03 12.83 9.54
N LYS A 261 -2.30 14.14 9.53
CA LYS A 261 -3.17 14.76 10.55
C LYS A 261 -4.56 14.15 10.59
N ARG A 262 -5.12 13.78 9.43
CA ARG A 262 -6.43 13.17 9.31
C ARG A 262 -6.45 11.74 9.83
N THR A 263 -5.40 10.98 9.55
CA THR A 263 -5.41 9.51 9.69
C THR A 263 -4.60 8.99 10.86
N GLY A 264 -3.66 9.78 11.38
CA GLY A 264 -2.67 9.32 12.36
C GLY A 264 -1.59 8.42 11.77
N VAL A 265 -1.59 8.13 10.46
CA VAL A 265 -0.62 7.27 9.79
C VAL A 265 0.49 8.10 9.15
N GLU A 266 1.73 7.68 9.32
CA GLU A 266 2.94 8.38 8.85
C GLU A 266 3.18 8.19 7.33
N PHE A 267 2.21 8.61 6.51
CA PHE A 267 2.31 8.53 5.05
C PHE A 267 3.43 9.38 4.48
N ASP A 268 4.12 8.84 3.48
CA ASP A 268 5.06 9.55 2.61
C ASP A 268 4.98 9.04 1.17
N LEU A 269 5.83 9.58 0.28
CA LEU A 269 6.15 8.95 -0.99
C LEU A 269 7.11 7.77 -0.74
N PRO A 270 7.13 6.75 -1.60
CA PRO A 270 8.14 5.71 -1.52
C PRO A 270 9.53 6.26 -1.86
N THR A 271 10.59 5.64 -1.33
CA THR A 271 11.91 5.80 -1.94
C THR A 271 11.93 5.15 -3.32
N GLU A 272 12.88 5.52 -4.15
CA GLU A 272 13.03 4.93 -5.48
C GLU A 272 13.21 3.41 -5.41
N ALA A 273 13.99 2.93 -4.45
CA ALA A 273 14.21 1.50 -4.25
C ALA A 273 12.95 0.77 -3.77
N GLN A 274 12.19 1.36 -2.84
CA GLN A 274 10.91 0.80 -2.41
C GLN A 274 9.92 0.71 -3.58
N TRP A 275 9.88 1.74 -4.43
CA TRP A 275 9.01 1.76 -5.59
C TRP A 275 9.37 0.64 -6.59
N GLU A 276 10.66 0.51 -6.96
CA GLU A 276 11.10 -0.51 -7.93
C GLU A 276 10.92 -1.93 -7.38
N TYR A 277 11.23 -2.16 -6.09
CA TYR A 277 10.99 -3.45 -5.44
C TYR A 277 9.52 -3.85 -5.50
N ALA A 278 8.63 -2.92 -5.13
CA ALA A 278 7.19 -3.13 -5.16
C ALA A 278 6.66 -3.32 -6.59
N CYS A 279 7.19 -2.57 -7.56
CA CYS A 279 6.86 -2.73 -8.97
C CYS A 279 7.24 -4.12 -9.48
N ARG A 280 8.44 -4.58 -9.19
CA ARG A 280 8.93 -5.91 -9.63
C ARG A 280 8.15 -7.07 -9.01
N ALA A 281 7.75 -6.95 -7.77
CA ALA A 281 7.01 -8.00 -7.06
C ALA A 281 7.61 -9.40 -7.25
N GLY A 282 8.93 -9.50 -7.08
CA GLY A 282 9.71 -10.74 -7.22
C GLY A 282 10.20 -11.06 -8.65
N THR A 283 9.85 -10.27 -9.67
CA THR A 283 10.34 -10.49 -11.04
C THR A 283 11.68 -9.80 -11.30
N GLY A 284 12.49 -10.41 -12.18
CA GLY A 284 13.72 -9.80 -12.72
C GLY A 284 13.57 -9.29 -14.16
N THR A 285 12.35 -9.29 -14.70
CA THR A 285 12.01 -8.97 -16.09
C THR A 285 11.90 -7.47 -16.34
N GLN A 286 11.77 -7.06 -17.61
CA GLN A 286 11.57 -5.65 -18.01
C GLN A 286 10.34 -5.03 -17.36
N TRP A 287 9.25 -5.79 -17.33
CA TRP A 287 7.99 -5.47 -16.65
C TRP A 287 7.66 -6.55 -15.62
N ASN A 288 6.78 -6.27 -14.68
CA ASN A 288 6.33 -7.23 -13.66
C ASN A 288 5.43 -8.36 -14.21
N ILE A 289 5.45 -8.56 -15.51
CA ILE A 289 4.72 -9.58 -16.25
C ILE A 289 5.75 -10.61 -16.75
N PRO A 290 5.92 -11.77 -16.09
CA PRO A 290 7.02 -12.69 -16.37
C PRO A 290 7.08 -13.23 -17.81
N SER A 291 5.94 -13.35 -18.46
CA SER A 291 5.83 -13.83 -19.86
C SER A 291 6.10 -12.74 -20.89
N LEU A 292 6.29 -11.48 -20.47
CA LEU A 292 6.42 -10.35 -21.38
C LEU A 292 7.86 -9.88 -21.43
N SER A 293 8.45 -9.93 -22.61
CA SER A 293 9.77 -9.37 -22.89
C SER A 293 9.83 -8.89 -24.35
N SER A 294 10.68 -7.92 -24.63
CA SER A 294 10.93 -7.44 -25.98
C SER A 294 12.32 -6.83 -26.11
N ALA A 295 12.90 -6.97 -27.28
CA ALA A 295 14.12 -6.27 -27.67
C ALA A 295 13.84 -5.09 -28.63
N ASP A 296 12.62 -4.98 -29.13
CA ASP A 296 12.16 -3.94 -30.06
C ASP A 296 11.08 -3.07 -29.42
N LYS A 297 11.16 -1.74 -29.61
CA LYS A 297 10.24 -0.79 -28.98
C LYS A 297 8.80 -0.91 -29.49
N ASN A 298 8.59 -1.23 -30.76
CA ASN A 298 7.25 -1.35 -31.31
C ASN A 298 6.57 -2.63 -30.83
N ASP A 299 7.31 -3.74 -30.80
CA ASP A 299 6.84 -4.99 -30.22
C ASP A 299 6.52 -4.83 -28.72
N ALA A 300 7.39 -4.12 -27.98
CA ALA A 300 7.17 -3.78 -26.60
C ALA A 300 5.87 -2.96 -26.40
N ASN A 301 5.64 -1.95 -27.21
CA ASN A 301 4.43 -1.13 -27.16
C ASN A 301 3.16 -1.99 -27.41
N ASN A 302 3.17 -2.84 -28.42
CA ASN A 302 2.03 -3.72 -28.74
C ASN A 302 1.73 -4.74 -27.65
N LYS A 303 2.78 -5.23 -26.97
CA LYS A 303 2.63 -6.20 -25.87
C LYS A 303 2.14 -5.53 -24.59
N LEU A 304 2.80 -4.45 -24.15
CA LEU A 304 2.48 -3.80 -22.90
C LEU A 304 1.12 -3.08 -22.93
N ALA A 305 0.67 -2.60 -24.08
CA ALA A 305 -0.66 -1.97 -24.25
C ALA A 305 -1.86 -2.85 -23.82
N LYS A 306 -1.63 -4.14 -23.62
CA LYS A 306 -2.66 -5.07 -23.10
C LYS A 306 -2.69 -5.13 -21.56
N HIS A 307 -1.73 -4.47 -20.91
CA HIS A 307 -1.49 -4.57 -19.47
C HIS A 307 -1.32 -3.22 -18.77
N ALA A 308 -1.25 -2.13 -19.54
CA ALA A 308 -0.97 -0.80 -19.01
C ALA A 308 -1.58 0.30 -19.90
N ILE A 309 -1.86 1.46 -19.33
CA ILE A 309 -2.24 2.67 -20.09
C ILE A 309 -0.97 3.40 -20.47
N MET A 310 -0.77 3.60 -21.78
CA MET A 310 0.44 4.19 -22.33
C MET A 310 0.15 4.88 -23.68
N SER A 311 1.15 5.50 -24.30
CA SER A 311 0.98 6.32 -25.51
C SER A 311 0.33 5.59 -26.70
N SER A 312 0.42 4.27 -26.76
CA SER A 312 -0.16 3.50 -27.86
C SER A 312 -1.63 3.13 -27.69
N ASN A 313 -2.18 3.24 -26.48
CA ASN A 313 -3.58 2.86 -26.19
C ASN A 313 -4.33 3.84 -25.29
N ASN A 314 -3.71 4.98 -24.97
CA ASN A 314 -4.39 6.03 -24.20
C ASN A 314 -5.64 6.51 -24.99
N LYS A 315 -6.71 6.70 -24.26
CA LYS A 315 -7.95 7.29 -24.80
C LYS A 315 -8.33 8.45 -23.91
N PRO A 316 -8.81 9.56 -24.47
CA PRO A 316 -9.33 10.66 -23.67
C PRO A 316 -10.39 10.15 -22.69
N CYS A 317 -10.19 10.35 -21.39
CA CYS A 317 -11.14 9.96 -20.36
C CYS A 317 -12.15 11.05 -20.04
N SER A 318 -11.93 12.26 -20.53
CA SER A 318 -12.79 13.43 -20.36
C SER A 318 -12.85 14.25 -21.63
N LYS A 319 -13.71 15.28 -21.63
CA LYS A 319 -13.81 16.27 -22.72
C LYS A 319 -12.54 17.14 -22.83
N GLU A 320 -11.68 17.11 -21.83
CA GLU A 320 -10.36 17.72 -21.82
C GLU A 320 -9.32 16.64 -22.16
N GLU A 321 -8.31 16.99 -22.92
CA GLU A 321 -7.33 16.10 -23.58
C GLU A 321 -6.40 15.30 -22.63
N THR A 322 -6.75 15.13 -21.36
CA THR A 322 -6.00 14.29 -20.42
C THR A 322 -6.33 12.82 -20.67
N SER A 323 -5.30 12.03 -20.90
CA SER A 323 -5.44 10.65 -21.40
C SER A 323 -5.12 9.58 -20.37
N CYS A 324 -5.00 9.91 -19.08
CA CYS A 324 -4.91 8.90 -18.02
C CYS A 324 -6.26 8.16 -17.88
N GLY A 325 -6.23 6.90 -17.48
CA GLY A 325 -7.43 6.09 -17.28
C GLY A 325 -7.76 5.86 -15.81
N PRO A 326 -8.92 5.26 -15.54
CA PRO A 326 -9.28 4.82 -14.20
C PRO A 326 -8.23 3.91 -13.60
N VAL A 327 -7.89 4.11 -12.33
CA VAL A 327 -6.95 3.24 -11.63
C VAL A 327 -7.49 1.81 -11.53
N GLY A 328 -6.61 0.83 -11.66
CA GLY A 328 -6.96 -0.59 -11.55
C GLY A 328 -7.75 -1.12 -12.75
N LEU A 329 -7.48 -0.60 -13.95
CA LEU A 329 -8.10 -1.07 -15.18
C LEU A 329 -7.52 -2.43 -15.61
N TYR A 330 -6.26 -2.66 -15.38
CA TYR A 330 -5.54 -3.90 -15.74
C TYR A 330 -5.26 -4.74 -14.49
N ALA A 331 -4.75 -5.96 -14.70
CA ALA A 331 -4.42 -6.87 -13.62
C ALA A 331 -3.25 -6.33 -12.75
N PRO A 332 -3.28 -6.57 -11.44
CA PRO A 332 -2.21 -6.18 -10.55
C PRO A 332 -0.97 -7.06 -10.72
N ASN A 333 0.16 -6.60 -10.17
CA ASN A 333 1.35 -7.43 -10.03
C ASN A 333 1.19 -8.49 -8.90
N ALA A 334 2.22 -9.32 -8.68
CA ALA A 334 2.18 -10.39 -7.69
C ALA A 334 2.04 -9.90 -6.23
N PHE A 335 2.33 -8.63 -5.95
CA PHE A 335 2.03 -8.03 -4.63
C PHE A 335 0.62 -7.43 -4.55
N GLY A 336 -0.17 -7.47 -5.61
CA GLY A 336 -1.52 -6.90 -5.64
C GLY A 336 -1.55 -5.40 -5.92
N LEU A 337 -0.47 -4.83 -6.47
CA LEU A 337 -0.39 -3.41 -6.83
C LEU A 337 -0.77 -3.21 -8.30
N TYR A 338 -1.63 -2.24 -8.55
CA TYR A 338 -2.13 -1.88 -9.88
C TYR A 338 -1.32 -0.72 -10.47
N ASP A 339 -1.34 -0.61 -11.78
CA ASP A 339 -0.86 0.52 -12.58
C ASP A 339 0.63 0.87 -12.34
N MET A 340 1.45 -0.14 -12.01
CA MET A 340 2.90 0.04 -11.82
C MET A 340 3.66 0.32 -13.13
N HIS A 341 2.97 0.28 -14.28
CA HIS A 341 3.47 0.54 -15.63
C HIS A 341 2.50 1.45 -16.36
N GLY A 342 2.89 2.68 -16.64
CA GLY A 342 2.06 3.66 -17.35
C GLY A 342 1.06 4.41 -16.45
N ASN A 343 -0.06 4.82 -16.99
CA ASN A 343 -1.08 5.67 -16.42
C ASN A 343 -0.55 7.05 -16.00
N VAL A 344 -0.04 7.22 -14.77
CA VAL A 344 0.69 8.42 -14.39
C VAL A 344 2.09 8.10 -13.89
N GLN A 345 3.01 9.01 -14.10
CA GLN A 345 4.37 8.90 -13.60
C GLN A 345 4.41 9.25 -12.13
N GLU A 346 4.94 8.38 -11.29
CA GLU A 346 4.84 8.48 -9.84
C GLU A 346 6.09 9.09 -9.22
N TRP A 347 5.91 10.18 -8.45
CA TRP A 347 6.96 10.80 -7.68
C TRP A 347 7.50 9.86 -6.60
N CYS A 348 8.84 9.85 -6.48
CA CYS A 348 9.57 9.22 -5.36
C CYS A 348 10.23 10.29 -4.48
N LEU A 349 10.64 9.87 -3.26
CA LEU A 349 11.29 10.74 -2.28
C LEU A 349 12.64 11.27 -2.77
N ASP A 350 13.38 10.43 -3.50
CA ASP A 350 14.79 10.59 -3.77
C ASP A 350 15.08 11.76 -4.70
N TYR A 351 16.20 12.43 -4.46
CA TYR A 351 16.81 13.25 -5.49
C TYR A 351 17.32 12.37 -6.61
N PHE A 352 17.22 12.87 -7.82
CA PHE A 352 17.70 12.16 -8.98
C PHE A 352 19.23 12.27 -9.10
N GLN A 353 19.85 11.13 -9.28
CA GLN A 353 21.24 10.96 -9.68
C GLN A 353 21.28 10.11 -10.94
N GLU A 354 22.06 10.51 -11.93
CA GLU A 354 22.07 9.82 -13.24
C GLU A 354 22.44 8.36 -13.06
N ASP A 355 23.58 8.05 -12.45
CA ASP A 355 24.03 6.70 -12.17
C ASP A 355 24.09 6.45 -10.65
N LEU A 356 23.39 5.41 -10.17
CA LEU A 356 23.42 5.01 -8.76
C LEU A 356 24.66 4.16 -8.40
N GLY A 357 25.48 3.81 -9.40
CA GLY A 357 26.63 2.95 -9.20
C GLY A 357 26.28 1.46 -9.10
N ALA A 358 27.32 0.64 -8.97
CA ALA A 358 27.19 -0.82 -8.90
C ALA A 358 27.32 -1.39 -7.47
N GLU A 359 27.66 -0.53 -6.49
CA GLU A 359 27.87 -0.95 -5.10
C GLU A 359 26.57 -1.33 -4.41
N PRO A 360 26.58 -2.36 -3.54
CA PRO A 360 25.42 -2.72 -2.74
C PRO A 360 24.95 -1.57 -1.84
N ALA A 361 23.64 -1.43 -1.68
CA ALA A 361 23.04 -0.41 -0.84
C ALA A 361 21.97 -0.99 0.10
N GLU A 362 21.96 -0.51 1.35
CA GLU A 362 20.95 -0.86 2.35
C GLU A 362 20.03 0.34 2.57
N ASP A 363 18.71 0.13 2.46
CA ASP A 363 17.66 1.15 2.57
C ASP A 363 18.03 2.47 1.86
N PRO A 364 18.42 2.43 0.57
CA PRO A 364 18.91 3.62 -0.12
C PRO A 364 17.85 4.71 -0.18
N LYS A 365 18.31 5.94 0.01
CA LYS A 365 17.48 7.16 0.07
C LYS A 365 17.87 8.19 -0.99
N GLY A 366 18.64 7.76 -1.96
CA GLY A 366 19.22 8.66 -2.97
C GLY A 366 20.29 9.60 -2.40
N PRO A 367 20.83 10.50 -3.22
CA PRO A 367 21.83 11.46 -2.80
C PRO A 367 21.26 12.48 -1.79
N THR A 368 22.12 13.02 -0.93
CA THR A 368 21.74 13.99 0.11
C THR A 368 21.52 15.40 -0.42
N SER A 369 22.05 15.68 -1.61
CA SER A 369 21.87 16.95 -2.33
C SER A 369 21.58 16.68 -3.79
N ALA A 370 20.75 17.52 -4.40
CA ALA A 370 20.44 17.40 -5.81
C ALA A 370 21.55 17.98 -6.68
N GLU A 371 22.04 17.22 -7.62
CA GLU A 371 22.57 17.78 -8.83
C GLU A 371 21.39 18.34 -9.63
N GLY A 372 21.12 19.67 -9.46
CA GLY A 372 20.06 20.34 -10.20
C GLY A 372 18.64 20.27 -9.63
N SER A 373 18.44 19.89 -8.37
CA SER A 373 17.13 19.88 -7.67
C SER A 373 16.07 18.91 -8.26
N ALA A 374 16.43 18.03 -9.18
CA ALA A 374 15.51 17.06 -9.76
C ALA A 374 15.10 15.99 -8.74
N ARG A 375 13.84 15.57 -8.80
CA ARG A 375 13.33 14.40 -8.06
C ARG A 375 13.10 13.24 -8.99
N VAL A 376 13.23 12.05 -8.42
CA VAL A 376 12.97 10.81 -9.16
C VAL A 376 11.47 10.65 -9.41
N ALA A 377 11.15 10.23 -10.64
CA ALA A 377 9.83 9.72 -10.97
C ALA A 377 9.92 8.40 -11.74
N ARG A 378 8.94 7.54 -11.55
CA ARG A 378 8.96 6.13 -11.95
C ARG A 378 7.66 5.73 -12.64
N GLY A 379 7.67 4.56 -13.32
CA GLY A 379 6.48 3.90 -13.88
C GLY A 379 6.16 4.27 -15.32
N GLY A 380 6.61 5.43 -15.80
CA GLY A 380 6.12 6.00 -17.05
C GLY A 380 4.67 6.52 -16.92
N ALA A 381 4.10 7.03 -17.98
CA ALA A 381 2.76 7.63 -17.99
C ALA A 381 1.98 7.24 -19.24
N TYR A 382 0.73 7.68 -19.34
CA TYR A 382 -0.09 7.55 -20.53
C TYR A 382 0.53 8.17 -21.81
N THR A 383 1.51 9.03 -21.65
CA THR A 383 2.28 9.63 -22.76
C THR A 383 3.54 8.84 -23.10
N SER A 384 3.94 7.88 -22.28
CA SER A 384 5.20 7.16 -22.40
C SER A 384 5.08 5.95 -23.32
N GLY A 385 6.20 5.58 -23.96
CA GLY A 385 6.35 4.27 -24.62
C GLY A 385 6.68 3.17 -23.63
N ALA A 386 6.52 1.90 -24.02
CA ALA A 386 6.78 0.74 -23.17
C ALA A 386 8.19 0.71 -22.59
N ALA A 387 9.18 1.21 -23.33
CA ALA A 387 10.56 1.30 -22.86
C ALA A 387 10.69 2.17 -21.59
N ASP A 388 9.91 3.24 -21.50
CA ASP A 388 9.92 4.15 -20.37
C ASP A 388 9.02 3.67 -19.23
N CYS A 389 8.13 2.71 -19.49
CA CYS A 389 7.29 2.06 -18.49
C CYS A 389 7.92 0.80 -17.88
N ARG A 390 9.20 0.50 -18.11
CA ARG A 390 9.86 -0.69 -17.50
C ARG A 390 10.07 -0.50 -16.00
N SER A 391 10.14 -1.61 -15.27
CA SER A 391 10.37 -1.61 -13.82
C SER A 391 11.62 -0.81 -13.42
N ALA A 392 12.69 -0.89 -14.21
CA ALA A 392 13.95 -0.19 -13.95
C ALA A 392 14.03 1.21 -14.55
N SER A 393 13.07 1.60 -15.41
CA SER A 393 13.10 2.93 -16.04
C SER A 393 12.94 4.03 -15.01
N ARG A 394 13.78 5.06 -15.08
CA ARG A 394 13.82 6.15 -14.13
C ARG A 394 14.09 7.47 -14.82
N ILE A 395 13.45 8.52 -14.34
CA ILE A 395 13.72 9.87 -14.80
C ILE A 395 13.94 10.83 -13.62
N GLY A 396 14.68 11.91 -13.88
CA GLY A 396 14.76 13.06 -13.00
C GLY A 396 13.91 14.20 -13.57
N SER A 397 13.07 14.80 -12.73
CA SER A 397 12.33 15.99 -13.12
C SER A 397 12.63 17.16 -12.21
N THR A 398 12.93 18.31 -12.82
CA THR A 398 13.08 19.61 -12.16
C THR A 398 11.77 20.38 -12.07
N GLU A 399 10.69 19.85 -12.63
CA GLU A 399 9.36 20.49 -12.64
C GLU A 399 8.63 20.30 -11.30
N LEU A 400 9.29 20.68 -10.22
CA LEU A 400 8.82 20.44 -8.86
C LEU A 400 7.65 21.35 -8.44
N SER A 401 7.51 22.51 -9.12
CA SER A 401 6.44 23.49 -8.91
C SER A 401 5.46 23.57 -10.08
N GLY A 402 5.78 22.96 -11.22
CA GLY A 402 4.95 22.92 -12.42
C GLY A 402 3.95 21.77 -12.42
N ALA A 403 2.89 21.93 -13.21
CA ALA A 403 1.83 20.94 -13.34
C ALA A 403 1.93 20.23 -14.69
N ASN A 404 2.91 19.36 -14.89
CA ASN A 404 2.87 18.46 -16.02
C ASN A 404 1.78 17.42 -15.81
N ALA A 405 0.82 17.37 -16.72
CA ALA A 405 -0.40 16.58 -16.62
C ALA A 405 -0.20 15.07 -16.43
N TYR A 406 1.02 14.56 -16.62
CA TYR A 406 1.34 13.14 -16.50
C TYR A 406 2.03 12.73 -15.19
N PHE A 407 2.31 13.67 -14.28
CA PHE A 407 2.83 13.33 -12.95
C PHE A 407 1.71 13.15 -11.93
N GLY A 408 1.76 12.03 -11.24
CA GLY A 408 0.93 11.67 -10.10
C GLY A 408 1.78 11.11 -8.97
N PHE A 409 1.16 10.37 -8.07
CA PHE A 409 1.88 9.74 -6.97
C PHE A 409 1.11 8.56 -6.37
N ARG A 410 1.85 7.72 -5.69
CA ARG A 410 1.38 6.66 -4.81
C ARG A 410 1.97 6.88 -3.43
N VAL A 411 1.21 6.61 -2.38
CA VAL A 411 1.71 6.78 -1.01
C VAL A 411 2.27 5.49 -0.46
N MET A 412 3.24 5.63 0.45
CA MET A 412 3.72 4.57 1.32
C MET A 412 3.57 4.96 2.79
N ALA A 413 3.65 4.00 3.70
CA ALA A 413 3.81 4.23 5.13
C ALA A 413 4.72 3.16 5.74
N PRO A 414 5.57 3.49 6.73
CA PRO A 414 6.33 2.51 7.46
C PRO A 414 5.42 1.61 8.31
N ILE A 415 5.80 0.35 8.53
CA ILE A 415 5.05 -0.55 9.42
C ILE A 415 5.30 -0.21 10.88
N SER A 416 6.51 0.19 11.24
CA SER A 416 6.84 0.66 12.58
C SER A 416 6.23 2.05 12.80
N LEU A 417 4.96 2.09 13.12
CA LEU A 417 4.26 3.32 13.44
C LEU A 417 4.60 3.72 14.88
N LYS A 418 5.40 4.75 15.02
CA LYS A 418 5.39 5.55 16.24
C LYS A 418 4.12 6.40 16.18
N TRP A 419 3.09 5.97 16.85
CA TRP A 419 1.88 6.77 17.09
C TRP A 419 2.14 7.73 18.23
#